data_efcd9f427023f4276a68309ae178c9da
#
_entry.id   efcd9f427023f4276a68309ae178c9da
#
_cell.length_a   1.000
_cell.length_b   1.000
_cell.length_c   1.000
_cell.angle_alpha   90.00
_cell.angle_beta   90.00
_cell.angle_gamma   90.00
#
_symmetry.space_group_name_H-M   'P 1'
#
loop_
_entity.id
_entity.type
_entity.pdbx_description
1 polymer ?
#
loop_
_entity_poly.entity_id
_entity_poly.type
_entity_poly.pdbx_seq_one_letter_code
_entity_poly.pdbx_strand_id
1 'polypeptide(L)'
;MLCPYCSHADTKVTDKRDLSGTTRRRRECLKCEKRFSTRENVEWSELKVVKKDGRREAFNREKIKTGIMRACEKRPVSEEDVEKMINKIEEKLRKRGKEVNTSVIGELVSNELKKLDSVAYIRFASVYRDFTDVSDFKKEIKELVN
;
A
#
# COMPACT_ATOMS: atom_id res chain seq x y z
N MET A 1 5.81 -26.08 6.72
CA MET A 1 5.11 -25.65 5.46
C MET A 1 5.13 -26.81 4.48
N LEU A 2 3.99 -27.22 3.97
CA LEU A 2 3.89 -28.39 3.08
C LEU A 2 4.47 -28.09 1.69
N CYS A 3 5.12 -29.08 1.11
CA CYS A 3 5.58 -29.01 -0.29
C CYS A 3 4.38 -28.90 -1.23
N PRO A 4 4.33 -27.91 -2.14
CA PRO A 4 3.20 -27.73 -3.05
C PRO A 4 3.08 -28.82 -4.13
N TYR A 5 4.10 -29.67 -4.27
CA TYR A 5 4.14 -30.73 -5.29
C TYR A 5 3.79 -32.11 -4.76
N CYS A 6 4.11 -32.41 -3.50
CA CYS A 6 3.91 -33.76 -2.92
C CYS A 6 3.35 -33.74 -1.50
N SER A 7 3.01 -32.56 -0.97
CA SER A 7 2.46 -32.36 0.39
C SER A 7 3.33 -32.88 1.54
N HIS A 8 4.62 -33.18 1.28
CA HIS A 8 5.55 -33.55 2.35
C HIS A 8 5.85 -32.36 3.27
N ALA A 9 5.95 -32.61 4.57
CA ALA A 9 6.10 -31.56 5.56
C ALA A 9 7.51 -30.95 5.63
N ASP A 10 8.53 -31.76 5.36
CA ASP A 10 9.91 -31.36 5.58
C ASP A 10 10.52 -30.74 4.33
N THR A 11 11.01 -29.51 4.52
CA THR A 11 11.68 -28.73 3.48
C THR A 11 12.92 -28.04 4.09
N LYS A 12 13.99 -27.91 3.31
CA LYS A 12 15.17 -27.11 3.67
C LYS A 12 15.16 -25.77 2.94
N VAL A 13 15.69 -24.72 3.57
CA VAL A 13 15.91 -23.42 2.93
C VAL A 13 17.28 -23.45 2.24
N THR A 14 17.31 -23.21 0.94
CA THR A 14 18.53 -23.20 0.13
C THR A 14 19.04 -21.80 -0.16
N ASP A 15 18.19 -20.78 -0.10
CA ASP A 15 18.55 -19.36 -0.26
C ASP A 15 17.57 -18.48 0.50
N LYS A 16 18.06 -17.37 1.05
CA LYS A 16 17.26 -16.35 1.74
C LYS A 16 17.68 -14.97 1.25
N ARG A 17 16.69 -14.14 0.89
CA ARG A 17 16.91 -12.73 0.53
C ARG A 17 15.90 -11.85 1.23
N ASP A 18 16.40 -10.84 1.92
CA ASP A 18 15.56 -9.82 2.54
C ASP A 18 15.41 -8.65 1.55
N LEU A 19 14.16 -8.38 1.18
CA LEU A 19 13.72 -7.27 0.33
C LEU A 19 12.88 -6.35 1.20
N SER A 20 12.89 -5.06 0.96
CA SER A 20 12.17 -4.03 1.74
C SER A 20 10.85 -4.52 2.36
N GLY A 21 10.88 -5.03 3.60
CA GLY A 21 9.71 -5.51 4.35
C GLY A 21 9.21 -6.91 4.00
N THR A 22 9.92 -7.66 3.13
CA THR A 22 9.55 -9.02 2.72
C THR A 22 10.78 -9.91 2.74
N THR A 23 10.70 -11.09 3.34
CA THR A 23 11.74 -12.12 3.23
C THR A 23 11.34 -13.16 2.18
N ARG A 24 12.14 -13.31 1.14
CA ARG A 24 11.99 -14.40 0.16
C ARG A 24 12.89 -15.54 0.55
N ARG A 25 12.34 -16.76 0.66
CA ARG A 25 13.11 -17.98 0.88
C ARG A 25 12.92 -18.94 -0.29
N ARG A 26 14.01 -19.47 -0.81
CA ARG A 26 13.98 -20.60 -1.74
C ARG A 26 14.08 -21.88 -0.92
N ARG A 27 13.12 -22.79 -1.14
CA ARG A 27 13.01 -24.06 -0.42
C ARG A 27 13.15 -25.23 -1.36
N GLU A 28 13.65 -26.34 -0.83
CA GLU A 28 13.73 -27.63 -1.49
C GLU A 28 13.06 -28.70 -0.63
N CYS A 29 12.16 -29.46 -1.21
CA CYS A 29 11.49 -30.56 -0.52
C CYS A 29 12.47 -31.72 -0.28
N LEU A 30 12.50 -32.25 0.94
CA LEU A 30 13.39 -33.39 1.26
C LEU A 30 12.92 -34.71 0.66
N LYS A 31 11.67 -34.82 0.19
CA LYS A 31 11.12 -36.04 -0.41
C LYS A 31 11.17 -36.04 -1.94
N CYS A 32 10.67 -34.99 -2.59
CA CYS A 32 10.57 -34.94 -4.05
C CYS A 32 11.63 -34.04 -4.70
N GLU A 33 12.52 -33.43 -3.90
CA GLU A 33 13.64 -32.56 -4.32
C GLU A 33 13.25 -31.35 -5.16
N LYS A 34 11.96 -31.15 -5.40
CA LYS A 34 11.47 -29.97 -6.13
C LYS A 34 11.65 -28.71 -5.30
N ARG A 35 11.99 -27.62 -6.02
CA ARG A 35 12.24 -26.32 -5.43
C ARG A 35 11.03 -25.41 -5.64
N PHE A 36 10.75 -24.60 -4.60
CA PHE A 36 9.72 -23.55 -4.62
C PHE A 36 10.17 -22.36 -3.80
N SER A 37 9.54 -21.22 -4.03
CA SER A 37 9.83 -20.01 -3.27
C SER A 37 8.67 -19.65 -2.37
N THR A 38 8.98 -19.16 -1.18
CA THR A 38 8.02 -18.59 -0.23
C THR A 38 8.36 -17.15 0.02
N ARG A 39 7.35 -16.34 0.32
CA ARG A 39 7.50 -14.98 0.79
C ARG A 39 6.88 -14.88 2.17
N GLU A 40 7.62 -14.24 3.08
CA GLU A 40 7.20 -13.96 4.43
C GLU A 40 7.04 -12.45 4.55
N ASN A 41 5.83 -12.03 4.82
CA ASN A 41 5.48 -10.63 5.06
C ASN A 41 5.07 -10.46 6.51
N VAL A 42 5.28 -9.28 7.07
CA VAL A 42 4.73 -8.96 8.38
C VAL A 42 3.22 -8.77 8.23
N GLU A 43 2.44 -9.60 8.90
CA GLU A 43 1.00 -9.38 9.03
C GLU A 43 0.73 -8.32 10.10
N TRP A 44 0.12 -7.24 9.68
CA TRP A 44 -0.34 -6.17 10.57
C TRP A 44 -1.83 -6.36 10.86
N SER A 45 -2.14 -7.32 11.68
CA SER A 45 -3.51 -7.74 11.96
C SER A 45 -4.33 -6.76 12.81
N GLU A 46 -3.72 -5.67 13.30
CA GLU A 46 -4.35 -4.85 14.33
C GLU A 46 -4.67 -3.40 13.93
N LEU A 47 -4.20 -2.91 12.76
CA LEU A 47 -4.49 -1.53 12.37
C LEU A 47 -5.94 -1.41 11.91
N LYS A 48 -6.73 -0.63 12.63
CA LYS A 48 -8.13 -0.32 12.31
C LYS A 48 -8.26 1.09 11.75
N VAL A 49 -9.13 1.22 10.77
CA VAL A 49 -9.49 2.51 10.18
C VAL A 49 -10.83 2.95 10.72
N VAL A 50 -10.86 4.12 11.31
CA VAL A 50 -12.09 4.77 11.79
C VAL A 50 -12.66 5.63 10.68
N LYS A 51 -13.86 5.28 10.20
CA LYS A 51 -14.58 6.03 9.18
C LYS A 51 -15.19 7.31 9.74
N LYS A 52 -15.61 8.24 8.85
CA LYS A 52 -16.28 9.50 9.24
C LYS A 52 -17.54 9.30 10.08
N ASP A 53 -18.26 8.18 9.87
CA ASP A 53 -19.45 7.78 10.62
C ASP A 53 -19.17 7.02 11.92
N GLY A 54 -17.90 6.88 12.30
CA GLY A 54 -17.43 6.19 13.50
C GLY A 54 -17.28 4.67 13.35
N ARG A 55 -17.64 4.09 12.21
CA ARG A 55 -17.41 2.66 11.96
C ARG A 55 -15.91 2.36 11.92
N ARG A 56 -15.55 1.19 12.43
CA ARG A 56 -14.20 0.65 12.40
C ARG A 56 -14.12 -0.50 11.41
N GLU A 57 -13.16 -0.45 10.51
CA GLU A 57 -12.85 -1.56 9.61
C GLU A 57 -11.34 -1.83 9.60
N ALA A 58 -10.97 -3.06 9.23
CA ALA A 58 -9.56 -3.41 9.09
C ALA A 58 -8.89 -2.54 7.99
N PHE A 59 -7.65 -2.14 8.24
CA PHE A 59 -6.84 -1.47 7.22
C PHE A 59 -6.71 -2.38 5.99
N ASN A 60 -6.98 -1.84 4.82
CA ASN A 60 -6.90 -2.56 3.56
C ASN A 60 -5.96 -1.83 2.59
N ARG A 61 -4.76 -2.40 2.41
CA ARG A 61 -3.73 -1.91 1.50
C ARG A 61 -4.24 -1.79 0.06
N GLU A 62 -5.00 -2.77 -0.42
CA GLU A 62 -5.50 -2.82 -1.80
C GLU A 62 -6.50 -1.69 -2.10
N LYS A 63 -7.30 -1.27 -1.12
CA LYS A 63 -8.18 -0.10 -1.29
C LYS A 63 -7.38 1.17 -1.57
N ILE A 64 -6.30 1.38 -0.83
CA ILE A 64 -5.42 2.54 -1.01
C ILE A 64 -4.72 2.44 -2.37
N LYS A 65 -4.15 1.29 -2.71
CA LYS A 65 -3.49 1.06 -4.00
C LYS A 65 -4.44 1.36 -5.16
N THR A 66 -5.65 0.85 -5.13
CA THR A 66 -6.65 1.09 -6.17
C THR A 66 -6.98 2.58 -6.34
N GLY A 67 -7.14 3.32 -5.23
CA GLY A 67 -7.40 4.76 -5.28
C GLY A 67 -6.24 5.54 -5.88
N ILE A 68 -5.02 5.22 -5.51
CA ILE A 68 -3.80 5.84 -6.05
C ILE A 68 -3.62 5.51 -7.53
N MET A 69 -3.78 4.25 -7.92
CA MET A 69 -3.65 3.82 -9.32
C MET A 69 -4.66 4.52 -10.24
N ARG A 70 -5.91 4.69 -9.81
CA ARG A 70 -6.92 5.47 -10.54
C ARG A 70 -6.50 6.92 -10.73
N ALA A 71 -5.96 7.55 -9.71
CA ALA A 71 -5.46 8.92 -9.79
C ALA A 71 -4.26 9.05 -10.73
N CYS A 72 -3.41 8.03 -10.79
CA CYS A 72 -2.21 7.97 -11.63
C CYS A 72 -2.48 7.46 -13.06
N GLU A 73 -3.71 7.16 -13.43
CA GLU A 73 -4.05 6.64 -14.76
C GLU A 73 -3.57 7.58 -15.87
N LYS A 74 -2.83 7.02 -16.85
CA LYS A 74 -2.19 7.77 -17.97
C LYS A 74 -1.20 8.85 -17.51
N ARG A 75 -0.64 8.72 -16.32
CA ARG A 75 0.46 9.55 -15.83
C ARG A 75 1.77 8.76 -15.87
N PRO A 76 2.93 9.44 -15.99
CA PRO A 76 4.25 8.80 -15.99
C PRO A 76 4.67 8.38 -14.57
N VAL A 77 3.84 7.60 -13.91
CA VAL A 77 4.04 7.05 -12.57
C VAL A 77 4.06 5.53 -12.67
N SER A 78 5.18 4.93 -12.29
CA SER A 78 5.33 3.49 -12.34
C SER A 78 4.60 2.80 -11.18
N GLU A 79 4.26 1.52 -11.38
CA GLU A 79 3.71 0.71 -10.29
C GLU A 79 4.69 0.59 -9.11
N GLU A 80 6.00 0.57 -9.40
CA GLU A 80 7.05 0.56 -8.38
C GLU A 80 7.03 1.82 -7.52
N ASP A 81 6.81 3.01 -8.12
CA ASP A 81 6.68 4.26 -7.38
C ASP A 81 5.47 4.26 -6.46
N VAL A 82 4.35 3.71 -6.94
CA VAL A 82 3.12 3.53 -6.13
C VAL A 82 3.38 2.59 -4.96
N GLU A 83 4.05 1.46 -5.18
CA GLU A 83 4.38 0.52 -4.10
C GLU A 83 5.31 1.14 -3.05
N LYS A 84 6.33 1.88 -3.47
CA LYS A 84 7.23 2.62 -2.56
C LYS A 84 6.45 3.65 -1.74
N MET A 85 5.52 4.37 -2.36
CA MET A 85 4.67 5.34 -1.68
C MET A 85 3.79 4.67 -0.63
N ILE A 86 3.12 3.57 -0.97
CA ILE A 86 2.26 2.82 -0.04
C ILE A 86 3.07 2.30 1.15
N ASN A 87 4.27 1.77 0.92
CA ASN A 87 5.15 1.30 1.99
C ASN A 87 5.48 2.42 2.98
N LYS A 88 5.79 3.61 2.49
CA LYS A 88 6.04 4.80 3.34
C LYS A 88 4.80 5.20 4.14
N ILE A 89 3.62 5.14 3.51
CA ILE A 89 2.36 5.46 4.19
C ILE A 89 2.09 4.45 5.30
N GLU A 90 2.22 3.16 5.02
CA GLU A 90 2.05 2.10 6.03
C GLU A 90 3.02 2.27 7.20
N GLU A 91 4.28 2.56 6.93
CA GLU A 91 5.26 2.82 8.00
C GLU A 91 4.84 3.98 8.91
N LYS A 92 4.36 5.09 8.32
CA LYS A 92 3.88 6.25 9.07
C LYS A 92 2.62 5.92 9.88
N LEU A 93 1.70 5.12 9.31
CA LEU A 93 0.49 4.70 10.00
C LEU A 93 0.80 3.81 11.20
N ARG A 94 1.75 2.90 11.06
CA ARG A 94 2.20 2.01 12.16
C ARG A 94 2.73 2.76 13.36
N LYS A 95 3.45 3.87 13.11
CA LYS A 95 3.99 4.73 14.19
C LYS A 95 2.91 5.49 14.96
N ARG A 96 1.68 5.59 14.42
CA ARG A 96 0.57 6.31 15.04
C ARG A 96 -0.28 5.48 16.00
N GLY A 97 -0.15 4.14 16.00
CA GLY A 97 -0.88 3.26 16.90
C GLY A 97 -1.78 2.24 16.18
N LYS A 98 -2.74 1.70 16.91
CA LYS A 98 -3.63 0.62 16.43
C LYS A 98 -4.86 1.10 15.67
N GLU A 99 -5.24 2.37 15.82
CA GLU A 99 -6.38 2.99 15.15
C GLU A 99 -5.96 4.29 14.48
N VAL A 100 -6.43 4.51 13.26
CA VAL A 100 -6.22 5.75 12.49
C VAL A 100 -7.51 6.20 11.82
N ASN A 101 -7.74 7.50 11.79
CA ASN A 101 -8.88 8.06 11.06
C ASN A 101 -8.62 8.01 9.55
N THR A 102 -9.69 7.80 8.77
CA THR A 102 -9.63 7.84 7.31
C THR A 102 -9.00 9.15 6.79
N SER A 103 -9.26 10.28 7.45
CA SER A 103 -8.68 11.59 7.11
C SER A 103 -7.16 11.58 7.13
N VAL A 104 -6.56 10.93 8.12
CA VAL A 104 -5.09 10.81 8.23
C VAL A 104 -4.51 10.04 7.04
N ILE A 105 -5.16 8.97 6.63
CA ILE A 105 -4.73 8.17 5.47
C ILE A 105 -4.79 9.04 4.21
N GLY A 106 -5.90 9.74 3.99
CA GLY A 106 -6.07 10.62 2.84
C GLY A 106 -5.05 11.77 2.79
N GLU A 107 -4.72 12.36 3.93
CA GLU A 107 -3.66 13.38 4.02
C GLU A 107 -2.27 12.81 3.68
N LEU A 108 -1.95 11.62 4.19
CA LEU A 108 -0.67 10.97 3.88
C LEU A 108 -0.55 10.65 2.39
N VAL A 109 -1.61 10.12 1.77
CA VAL A 109 -1.66 9.85 0.33
C VAL A 109 -1.51 11.15 -0.46
N SER A 110 -2.26 12.19 -0.10
CA SER A 110 -2.21 13.51 -0.73
C SER A 110 -0.81 14.11 -0.70
N ASN A 111 -0.15 14.04 0.45
CA ASN A 111 1.20 14.59 0.61
C ASN A 111 2.26 13.84 -0.21
N GLU A 112 2.15 12.53 -0.35
CA GLU A 112 3.07 11.77 -1.20
C GLU A 112 2.75 11.96 -2.69
N LEU A 113 1.47 12.05 -3.10
CA LEU A 113 1.08 12.34 -4.47
C LEU A 113 1.51 13.74 -4.93
N LYS A 114 1.43 14.77 -4.07
CA LYS A 114 1.95 16.12 -4.37
C LYS A 114 3.42 16.10 -4.82
N LYS A 115 4.22 15.22 -4.23
CA LYS A 115 5.65 15.09 -4.56
C LYS A 115 5.89 14.30 -5.83
N LEU A 116 4.99 13.36 -6.15
CA LEU A 116 5.16 12.43 -7.24
C LEU A 116 4.60 12.96 -8.56
N ASP A 117 3.36 13.41 -8.55
CA ASP A 117 2.66 13.95 -9.73
C ASP A 117 1.51 14.85 -9.31
N SER A 118 1.59 16.13 -9.67
CA SER A 118 0.59 17.13 -9.28
C SER A 118 -0.79 16.90 -9.89
N VAL A 119 -0.87 16.33 -11.09
CA VAL A 119 -2.15 16.01 -11.73
C VAL A 119 -2.82 14.83 -11.03
N ALA A 120 -2.06 13.77 -10.72
CA ALA A 120 -2.56 12.65 -9.93
C ALA A 120 -3.05 13.11 -8.55
N TYR A 121 -2.31 14.04 -7.93
CA TYR A 121 -2.74 14.65 -6.68
C TYR A 121 -4.10 15.35 -6.80
N ILE A 122 -4.30 16.21 -7.80
CA ILE A 122 -5.59 16.93 -8.00
C ILE A 122 -6.75 15.94 -8.21
N ARG A 123 -6.53 14.90 -9.00
CA ARG A 123 -7.52 13.83 -9.21
C ARG A 123 -7.91 13.13 -7.90
N PHE A 124 -6.91 12.76 -7.12
CA PHE A 124 -7.12 12.11 -5.82
C PHE A 124 -7.85 13.06 -4.85
N ALA A 125 -7.38 14.30 -4.74
CA ALA A 125 -7.94 15.31 -3.86
C ALA A 125 -9.40 15.63 -4.21
N SER A 126 -9.75 15.67 -5.49
CA SER A 126 -11.12 15.96 -5.93
C SER A 126 -12.14 14.93 -5.44
N VAL A 127 -11.73 13.66 -5.37
CA VAL A 127 -12.58 12.57 -4.84
C VAL A 127 -12.51 12.52 -3.30
N TYR A 128 -11.31 12.60 -2.76
CA TYR A 128 -11.10 12.48 -1.31
C TYR A 128 -11.72 13.63 -0.51
N ARG A 129 -11.59 14.88 -1.01
CA ARG A 129 -12.16 16.10 -0.39
C ARG A 129 -13.57 16.42 -0.89
N ASP A 130 -14.12 15.59 -1.76
CA ASP A 130 -15.49 15.72 -2.28
C ASP A 130 -15.75 17.09 -2.91
N PHE A 131 -14.95 17.46 -3.91
CA PHE A 131 -15.11 18.73 -4.64
C PHE A 131 -16.49 18.80 -5.28
N THR A 132 -17.20 19.91 -5.09
CA THR A 132 -18.57 20.08 -5.57
C THR A 132 -18.68 20.98 -6.79
N ASP A 133 -17.71 21.88 -6.99
CA ASP A 133 -17.70 22.79 -8.14
C ASP A 133 -16.27 23.16 -8.61
N VAL A 134 -16.19 23.93 -9.69
CA VAL A 134 -14.92 24.39 -10.29
C VAL A 134 -14.10 25.28 -9.35
N SER A 135 -14.74 25.95 -8.40
CA SER A 135 -14.03 26.85 -7.46
C SER A 135 -13.13 26.05 -6.51
N ASP A 136 -13.51 24.82 -6.17
CA ASP A 136 -12.69 23.94 -5.33
C ASP A 136 -11.39 23.55 -6.04
N PHE A 137 -11.48 23.22 -7.35
CA PHE A 137 -10.30 22.99 -8.19
C PHE A 137 -9.39 24.21 -8.27
N LYS A 138 -9.95 25.41 -8.46
CA LYS A 138 -9.17 26.65 -8.53
C LYS A 138 -8.40 26.92 -7.24
N LYS A 139 -9.00 26.71 -6.09
CA LYS A 139 -8.34 26.85 -4.78
C LYS A 139 -7.16 25.89 -4.65
N GLU A 140 -7.41 24.63 -4.93
CA GLU A 140 -6.39 23.59 -4.82
C GLU A 140 -5.22 23.79 -5.78
N ILE A 141 -5.48 24.22 -7.02
CA ILE A 141 -4.45 24.53 -8.00
C ILE A 141 -3.60 25.72 -7.55
N LYS A 142 -4.20 26.77 -7.00
CA LYS A 142 -3.46 27.92 -6.46
C LYS A 142 -2.48 27.50 -5.36
N GLU A 143 -2.89 26.60 -4.46
CA GLU A 143 -2.03 26.08 -3.40
C GLU A 143 -0.87 25.22 -3.92
N LEU A 144 -1.00 24.63 -5.12
CA LEU A 144 0.07 23.85 -5.73
C LEU A 144 1.10 24.68 -6.46
N VAL A 145 0.69 25.84 -7.02
CA VAL A 145 1.54 26.69 -7.85
C VAL A 145 2.31 27.75 -7.03
N ASN A 146 1.84 28.02 -5.82
CA ASN A 146 2.53 28.91 -4.88
C ASN A 146 3.54 28.15 -4.04
#